data_616e3a59ac25cb9ebe5d8f6437bab3c8
#
_entry.id   616e3a59ac25cb9ebe5d8f6437bab3c8
#
_cell.length_a   1.000
_cell.length_b   1.000
_cell.length_c   1.000
_cell.angle_alpha   90.00
_cell.angle_beta   90.00
_cell.angle_gamma   90.00
#
_symmetry.space_group_name_H-M   'P 1'
#
loop_
_entity.id
_entity.type
_entity.pdbx_description
1 polymer ?
#
loop_
_entity_poly.entity_id
_entity_poly.type
_entity_poly.pdbx_seq_one_letter_code
_entity_poly.pdbx_strand_id
1 'polypeptide(L)'
;MSFFDRFRKKTGETATKTADAVKKEVKKDTKAVASAAPVACLQKTPESVEAAQLKMADLGDLLPGAPPNGKVNLAIYWAAACGGCDVSLLDINERVLTIGDMANIVMWPIAADGKEHDIEEMADGSITVSIINGAVRNTENEHMVKLLRKKSLIVVCYGSCACFGGSPALANLIPGGKDELLDYVYKKTPTTANFQADYHKGSPVIPLSDYKAPEGKLTLPVLYDVVKTLDQVIDVDYYIPGCPPMQESISQLLKAVADFAYKGVALPPKGTTVGVVTKTLCDMCPRRKEYRRITKIVEPHEIDVDPDLCLMDQGILCLGPATVGGCNARCTRVGQPCRGCYGPTVAVQEQGASALTAIASLFPVLDNDATMEEDSIIDIMSTIKDPLGYFYAFTMGKSLIKRSVTEKGGK
;
A
#
# COMPACT_ATOMS: atom_id res chain seq x y z
N MET A 1 -14.22 28.17 -9.42
CA MET A 1 -12.85 27.69 -9.68
C MET A 1 -12.64 26.48 -8.77
N SER A 2 -12.56 25.27 -9.34
CA SER A 2 -12.45 24.01 -8.60
C SER A 2 -11.18 23.97 -7.75
N PHE A 3 -11.18 23.23 -6.64
CA PHE A 3 -10.01 22.91 -5.83
C PHE A 3 -8.85 22.40 -6.70
N PHE A 4 -9.15 21.57 -7.68
CA PHE A 4 -8.20 21.07 -8.67
C PHE A 4 -7.64 22.15 -9.60
N ASP A 5 -8.38 23.21 -9.91
CA ASP A 5 -7.89 24.32 -10.75
C ASP A 5 -6.86 25.19 -10.03
N ARG A 6 -6.97 25.36 -8.71
CA ARG A 6 -5.95 26.05 -7.89
C ARG A 6 -4.67 25.22 -7.75
N PHE A 7 -4.82 23.92 -7.68
CA PHE A 7 -3.69 22.97 -7.61
C PHE A 7 -2.94 22.99 -8.95
N ARG A 8 -3.66 22.93 -10.05
CA ARG A 8 -3.11 22.96 -11.41
C ARG A 8 -2.31 24.26 -11.69
N LYS A 9 -2.80 25.41 -11.20
CA LYS A 9 -2.12 26.70 -11.40
C LYS A 9 -0.84 26.85 -10.58
N LYS A 10 -0.82 26.35 -9.35
CA LYS A 10 0.37 26.39 -8.47
C LYS A 10 1.45 25.39 -8.84
N THR A 11 1.06 24.19 -9.29
CA THR A 11 2.01 23.15 -9.75
C THR A 11 2.57 23.49 -11.14
N GLY A 12 1.81 24.12 -12.00
CA GLY A 12 2.27 24.57 -13.33
C GLY A 12 3.40 25.60 -13.25
N GLU A 13 3.30 26.59 -12.36
CA GLU A 13 4.34 27.62 -12.21
C GLU A 13 5.63 27.09 -11.54
N THR A 14 5.50 26.10 -10.67
CA THR A 14 6.68 25.46 -10.04
C THR A 14 7.33 24.42 -10.97
N ALA A 15 6.53 23.70 -11.75
CA ALA A 15 7.00 22.69 -12.71
C ALA A 15 7.81 23.34 -13.86
N THR A 16 7.40 24.51 -14.34
CA THR A 16 8.12 25.19 -15.43
C THR A 16 9.52 25.64 -15.01
N LYS A 17 9.66 26.16 -13.78
CA LYS A 17 10.98 26.58 -13.25
C LYS A 17 11.92 25.41 -12.97
N THR A 18 11.37 24.27 -12.57
CA THR A 18 12.16 23.03 -12.32
C THR A 18 12.54 22.35 -13.63
N ALA A 19 11.68 22.37 -14.63
CA ALA A 19 11.94 21.81 -15.94
C ALA A 19 13.11 22.51 -16.66
N ASP A 20 13.22 23.83 -16.55
CA ASP A 20 14.31 24.59 -17.18
C ASP A 20 15.66 24.36 -16.48
N ALA A 21 15.67 24.10 -15.18
CA ALA A 21 16.89 23.74 -14.45
C ALA A 21 17.37 22.31 -14.80
N VAL A 22 16.43 21.38 -14.91
CA VAL A 22 16.71 19.98 -15.30
C VAL A 22 17.17 19.88 -16.78
N LYS A 23 16.58 20.68 -17.68
CA LYS A 23 17.01 20.73 -19.10
C LYS A 23 18.50 21.10 -19.28
N LYS A 24 19.06 21.86 -18.35
CA LYS A 24 20.48 22.27 -18.41
C LYS A 24 21.46 21.20 -17.94
N GLU A 25 21.04 20.36 -17.00
CA GLU A 25 21.87 19.28 -16.44
C GLU A 25 21.84 18.01 -17.30
N VAL A 26 20.66 17.64 -17.82
CA VAL A 26 20.46 16.44 -18.67
C VAL A 26 21.26 16.52 -19.98
N LYS A 27 21.48 17.69 -20.56
CA LYS A 27 22.29 17.85 -21.78
C LYS A 27 23.77 17.50 -21.57
N LYS A 28 24.27 17.39 -20.35
CA LYS A 28 25.67 17.04 -20.08
C LYS A 28 25.93 15.53 -20.00
N ASP A 29 24.94 14.74 -19.59
CA ASP A 29 25.14 13.30 -19.30
C ASP A 29 24.66 12.35 -20.41
N THR A 30 23.95 12.84 -21.42
CA THR A 30 23.39 11.99 -22.50
C THR A 30 24.42 11.42 -23.45
N LYS A 31 25.69 11.84 -23.40
CA LYS A 31 26.74 11.24 -24.24
C LYS A 31 27.32 9.92 -23.72
N ALA A 32 27.02 9.51 -22.49
CA ALA A 32 27.61 8.33 -21.87
C ALA A 32 26.71 7.06 -21.88
N VAL A 33 25.43 7.16 -22.28
CA VAL A 33 24.47 6.04 -22.17
C VAL A 33 24.18 5.33 -23.51
N ALA A 34 24.78 5.77 -24.60
CA ALA A 34 24.48 5.29 -25.97
C ALA A 34 25.05 3.92 -26.35
N SER A 35 25.50 3.07 -25.42
CA SER A 35 26.04 1.75 -25.75
C SER A 35 25.52 0.57 -24.92
N ALA A 36 24.35 0.65 -24.32
CA ALA A 36 23.72 -0.53 -23.75
C ALA A 36 22.94 -1.26 -24.87
N ALA A 37 23.47 -2.39 -25.31
CA ALA A 37 22.76 -3.31 -26.18
C ALA A 37 21.36 -3.62 -25.59
N PRO A 38 20.34 -3.81 -26.45
CA PRO A 38 19.01 -4.17 -25.94
C PRO A 38 19.17 -5.48 -25.15
N VAL A 39 18.84 -5.42 -23.86
CA VAL A 39 18.76 -6.63 -23.04
C VAL A 39 17.75 -7.53 -23.73
N ALA A 40 18.22 -8.64 -24.30
CA ALA A 40 17.36 -9.65 -24.88
C ALA A 40 16.41 -10.14 -23.78
N CYS A 41 15.21 -9.59 -23.78
CA CYS A 41 14.22 -9.95 -22.80
C CYS A 41 13.76 -11.37 -23.14
N LEU A 42 14.14 -12.32 -22.29
CA LEU A 42 13.72 -13.70 -22.36
C LEU A 42 12.20 -13.75 -22.55
N GLN A 43 11.77 -14.30 -23.68
CA GLN A 43 10.35 -14.57 -23.89
C GLN A 43 9.88 -15.49 -22.75
N LYS A 44 8.84 -15.08 -22.03
CA LYS A 44 8.31 -15.88 -20.94
C LYS A 44 7.61 -17.10 -21.52
N THR A 45 8.01 -18.28 -21.04
CA THR A 45 7.24 -19.49 -21.31
C THR A 45 6.15 -19.66 -20.27
N PRO A 46 5.05 -20.38 -20.56
CA PRO A 46 4.03 -20.72 -19.56
C PRO A 46 4.63 -21.35 -18.30
N GLU A 47 5.62 -22.22 -18.45
CA GLU A 47 6.33 -22.88 -17.36
C GLU A 47 7.10 -21.87 -16.48
N SER A 48 7.73 -20.87 -17.09
CA SER A 48 8.46 -19.83 -16.33
C SER A 48 7.52 -18.93 -15.54
N VAL A 49 6.31 -18.68 -16.04
CA VAL A 49 5.25 -17.93 -15.34
C VAL A 49 4.70 -18.77 -14.19
N GLU A 50 4.43 -20.05 -14.40
CA GLU A 50 3.95 -20.95 -13.36
C GLU A 50 4.99 -21.15 -12.25
N ALA A 51 6.26 -21.30 -12.59
CA ALA A 51 7.35 -21.39 -11.63
C ALA A 51 7.52 -20.13 -10.77
N ALA A 52 7.10 -18.96 -11.28
CA ALA A 52 7.15 -17.70 -10.57
C ALA A 52 5.93 -17.48 -9.63
N GLN A 53 4.89 -18.33 -9.70
CA GLN A 53 3.69 -18.17 -8.86
C GLN A 53 4.01 -18.49 -7.39
N LEU A 54 3.47 -17.66 -6.50
CA LEU A 54 3.42 -18.01 -5.08
C LEU A 54 2.38 -19.11 -4.89
N LYS A 55 2.79 -20.23 -4.34
CA LYS A 55 1.89 -21.36 -4.05
C LYS A 55 1.34 -21.25 -2.64
N MET A 56 0.16 -21.84 -2.43
CA MET A 56 -0.33 -22.07 -1.06
C MET A 56 0.72 -22.87 -0.30
N ALA A 57 1.02 -22.44 0.94
CA ALA A 57 1.84 -23.25 1.80
C ALA A 57 1.13 -24.58 2.06
N ASP A 58 1.89 -25.65 1.99
CA ASP A 58 1.42 -26.93 2.49
C ASP A 58 1.33 -26.82 4.01
N LEU A 59 0.11 -26.69 4.50
CA LEU A 59 -0.19 -26.71 5.93
C LEU A 59 -0.36 -28.15 6.42
N GLY A 60 -0.29 -29.11 5.50
CA GLY A 60 -0.33 -30.56 5.58
C GLY A 60 -0.54 -31.09 6.95
N ASP A 61 0.14 -31.73 7.61
CA ASP A 61 0.00 -32.26 8.95
C ASP A 61 0.17 -31.21 10.05
N LEU A 62 -0.59 -30.10 9.98
CA LEU A 62 -0.84 -29.33 11.18
C LEU A 62 -1.57 -30.28 12.13
N LEU A 63 -0.82 -30.78 13.08
CA LEU A 63 -1.31 -31.77 14.04
C LEU A 63 -2.57 -31.23 14.71
N PRO A 64 -3.67 -32.01 14.72
CA PRO A 64 -4.87 -31.58 15.42
C PRO A 64 -4.55 -31.38 16.90
N GLY A 65 -5.01 -30.26 17.46
CA GLY A 65 -4.84 -29.92 18.86
C GLY A 65 -3.77 -28.85 19.14
N ALA A 66 -3.60 -28.54 20.42
CA ALA A 66 -2.70 -27.47 20.84
C ALA A 66 -1.21 -27.84 20.61
N PRO A 67 -0.34 -26.88 20.34
CA PRO A 67 1.11 -27.06 20.27
C PRO A 67 1.66 -27.69 21.58
N PRO A 68 2.81 -28.37 21.53
CA PRO A 68 3.40 -29.02 22.70
C PRO A 68 3.63 -28.12 23.91
N ASN A 69 3.91 -26.84 23.66
CA ASN A 69 4.14 -25.83 24.70
C ASN A 69 2.88 -25.03 25.06
N GLY A 70 1.69 -25.49 24.64
CA GLY A 70 0.44 -24.79 24.80
C GLY A 70 0.12 -23.84 23.65
N LYS A 71 -1.12 -23.35 23.62
CA LYS A 71 -1.57 -22.40 22.59
C LYS A 71 -0.79 -21.09 22.67
N VAL A 72 -0.46 -20.55 21.51
CA VAL A 72 0.14 -19.21 21.40
C VAL A 72 -0.94 -18.12 21.60
N ASN A 73 -0.60 -17.00 22.20
CA ASN A 73 -1.51 -15.85 22.28
C ASN A 73 -1.40 -15.01 21.01
N LEU A 74 -2.51 -14.80 20.34
CA LEU A 74 -2.64 -14.04 19.09
C LEU A 74 -3.50 -12.80 19.31
N ALA A 75 -3.00 -11.63 18.95
CA ALA A 75 -3.77 -10.41 18.87
C ALA A 75 -3.87 -9.95 17.41
N ILE A 76 -5.04 -9.47 16.99
CA ILE A 76 -5.27 -8.89 15.68
C ILE A 76 -5.88 -7.51 15.91
N TYR A 77 -5.24 -6.46 15.39
CA TYR A 77 -5.68 -5.08 15.57
C TYR A 77 -5.86 -4.37 14.25
N TRP A 78 -6.98 -3.65 14.14
CA TRP A 78 -7.36 -2.82 13.01
C TRP A 78 -7.18 -1.34 13.37
N ALA A 79 -6.12 -0.72 12.83
CA ALA A 79 -5.89 0.72 12.93
C ALA A 79 -6.63 1.47 11.80
N ALA A 80 -6.02 2.43 11.13
CA ALA A 80 -6.65 3.16 10.02
C ALA A 80 -6.65 2.34 8.73
N ALA A 81 -7.69 1.56 8.51
CA ALA A 81 -7.91 0.73 7.32
C ALA A 81 -9.39 0.59 6.98
N CYS A 82 -9.69 -0.13 5.91
CA CYS A 82 -11.06 -0.39 5.45
C CYS A 82 -11.67 -1.69 6.01
N GLY A 83 -10.91 -2.49 6.80
CA GLY A 83 -11.33 -3.81 7.27
C GLY A 83 -11.05 -4.97 6.30
N GLY A 84 -10.68 -4.70 5.04
CA GLY A 84 -10.41 -5.75 4.06
C GLY A 84 -9.28 -6.70 4.45
N CYS A 85 -8.32 -6.24 5.24
CA CYS A 85 -7.25 -7.09 5.78
C CYS A 85 -7.78 -8.11 6.79
N ASP A 86 -8.70 -7.73 7.65
CA ASP A 86 -9.34 -8.64 8.61
C ASP A 86 -10.16 -9.71 7.88
N VAL A 87 -10.95 -9.29 6.89
CA VAL A 87 -11.72 -10.22 6.04
C VAL A 87 -10.79 -11.19 5.32
N SER A 88 -9.64 -10.74 4.82
CA SER A 88 -8.71 -11.60 4.10
C SER A 88 -8.09 -12.71 4.96
N LEU A 89 -8.02 -12.54 6.28
CA LEU A 89 -7.62 -13.61 7.20
C LEU A 89 -8.62 -14.77 7.21
N LEU A 90 -9.89 -14.51 6.87
CA LEU A 90 -10.92 -15.53 6.77
C LEU A 90 -10.96 -16.19 5.38
N ASP A 91 -10.35 -15.57 4.36
CA ASP A 91 -10.30 -16.11 2.99
C ASP A 91 -9.47 -17.40 2.85
N ILE A 92 -8.80 -17.82 3.92
CA ILE A 92 -8.11 -19.12 3.99
C ILE A 92 -9.08 -20.28 4.20
N ASN A 93 -10.38 -20.00 4.24
CA ASN A 93 -11.49 -20.94 4.39
C ASN A 93 -11.36 -21.79 5.67
N GLU A 94 -11.60 -23.11 5.58
CA GLU A 94 -11.54 -24.05 6.69
C GLU A 94 -10.21 -24.05 7.47
N ARG A 95 -9.13 -23.53 6.85
CA ARG A 95 -7.82 -23.39 7.54
C ARG A 95 -7.86 -22.40 8.70
N VAL A 96 -8.88 -21.53 8.77
CA VAL A 96 -9.09 -20.65 9.93
C VAL A 96 -9.28 -21.45 11.22
N LEU A 97 -9.83 -22.66 11.15
CA LEU A 97 -10.03 -23.54 12.30
C LEU A 97 -8.69 -23.93 12.93
N THR A 98 -7.65 -24.11 12.12
CA THR A 98 -6.29 -24.38 12.58
C THR A 98 -5.76 -23.27 13.49
N ILE A 99 -6.14 -22.02 13.22
CA ILE A 99 -5.78 -20.87 14.09
C ILE A 99 -6.40 -21.07 15.46
N GLY A 100 -7.66 -21.49 15.54
CA GLY A 100 -8.34 -21.78 16.81
C GLY A 100 -7.73 -22.94 17.60
N ASP A 101 -7.18 -23.93 16.92
CA ASP A 101 -6.47 -25.03 17.56
C ASP A 101 -5.10 -24.60 18.09
N MET A 102 -4.39 -23.76 17.35
CA MET A 102 -3.02 -23.32 17.62
C MET A 102 -2.95 -22.14 18.59
N ALA A 103 -3.93 -21.23 18.57
CA ALA A 103 -3.85 -19.95 19.24
C ALA A 103 -5.06 -19.65 20.13
N ASN A 104 -4.81 -18.90 21.22
CA ASN A 104 -5.81 -18.15 21.93
C ASN A 104 -5.89 -16.77 21.31
N ILE A 105 -7.03 -16.39 20.73
CA ILE A 105 -7.25 -15.05 20.21
C ILE A 105 -7.58 -14.14 21.41
N VAL A 106 -6.60 -13.36 21.83
CA VAL A 106 -6.73 -12.46 23.01
C VAL A 106 -7.30 -11.09 22.62
N MET A 107 -7.22 -10.73 21.36
CA MET A 107 -7.79 -9.51 20.81
C MET A 107 -8.07 -9.67 19.32
N TRP A 108 -9.30 -9.47 18.90
CA TRP A 108 -9.71 -9.31 17.50
C TRP A 108 -11.06 -8.59 17.46
N PRO A 109 -11.11 -7.26 17.57
CA PRO A 109 -12.36 -6.51 17.78
C PRO A 109 -13.46 -6.75 16.75
N ILE A 110 -13.11 -7.22 15.54
CA ILE A 110 -14.07 -7.49 14.46
C ILE A 110 -14.72 -8.89 14.60
N ALA A 111 -13.97 -9.88 15.08
CA ALA A 111 -14.40 -11.27 15.05
C ALA A 111 -14.50 -11.92 16.44
N ALA A 112 -13.77 -11.41 17.40
CA ALA A 112 -13.78 -11.88 18.78
C ALA A 112 -13.74 -10.68 19.71
N ASP A 113 -14.32 -10.81 20.91
CA ASP A 113 -14.24 -9.75 21.92
C ASP A 113 -12.77 -9.56 22.37
N GLY A 114 -12.45 -8.45 22.97
CA GLY A 114 -11.12 -8.10 23.45
C GLY A 114 -11.03 -6.59 23.58
N LYS A 115 -10.80 -6.14 24.80
CA LYS A 115 -10.78 -4.72 25.13
C LYS A 115 -9.36 -4.26 25.43
N GLU A 116 -9.14 -2.97 25.32
CA GLU A 116 -7.83 -2.36 25.58
C GLU A 116 -7.32 -2.73 26.98
N HIS A 117 -8.17 -2.62 28.02
CA HIS A 117 -7.78 -2.93 29.39
C HIS A 117 -7.36 -4.39 29.58
N ASP A 118 -7.98 -5.33 28.84
CA ASP A 118 -7.58 -6.74 28.91
C ASP A 118 -6.13 -6.91 28.44
N ILE A 119 -5.74 -6.15 27.42
CA ILE A 119 -4.36 -6.13 26.91
C ILE A 119 -3.42 -5.40 27.87
N GLU A 120 -3.86 -4.31 28.50
CA GLU A 120 -3.07 -3.56 29.49
C GLU A 120 -2.69 -4.43 30.68
N GLU A 121 -3.60 -5.27 31.17
CA GLU A 121 -3.39 -6.18 32.29
C GLU A 121 -2.46 -7.36 31.96
N MET A 122 -2.28 -7.71 30.69
CA MET A 122 -1.37 -8.76 30.27
C MET A 122 0.10 -8.41 30.60
N ALA A 123 0.91 -9.42 30.90
CA ALA A 123 2.34 -9.24 31.11
C ALA A 123 3.03 -8.80 29.78
N ASP A 124 4.09 -8.01 29.89
CA ASP A 124 4.89 -7.63 28.73
C ASP A 124 5.50 -8.88 28.07
N GLY A 125 5.38 -8.96 26.73
CA GLY A 125 5.84 -10.13 25.97
C GLY A 125 4.96 -11.39 26.09
N SER A 126 3.78 -11.32 26.71
CA SER A 126 2.88 -12.48 26.86
C SER A 126 2.06 -12.78 25.60
N ILE A 127 1.94 -11.84 24.68
CA ILE A 127 1.34 -12.07 23.36
C ILE A 127 2.43 -12.61 22.44
N THR A 128 2.22 -13.80 21.89
CA THR A 128 3.21 -14.42 21.00
C THR A 128 3.31 -13.67 19.69
N VAL A 129 2.16 -13.36 19.07
CA VAL A 129 2.10 -12.67 17.78
C VAL A 129 1.00 -11.64 17.80
N SER A 130 1.31 -10.40 17.41
CA SER A 130 0.32 -9.39 17.06
C SER A 130 0.35 -9.14 15.56
N ILE A 131 -0.80 -9.33 14.89
CA ILE A 131 -1.03 -8.96 13.49
C ILE A 131 -1.71 -7.60 13.49
N ILE A 132 -0.99 -6.57 13.01
CA ILE A 132 -1.50 -5.21 13.02
C ILE A 132 -1.72 -4.75 11.58
N ASN A 133 -2.97 -4.43 11.24
CA ASN A 133 -3.33 -3.87 9.95
C ASN A 133 -3.76 -2.41 10.08
N GLY A 134 -3.67 -1.67 8.97
CA GLY A 134 -3.98 -0.25 8.94
C GLY A 134 -2.80 0.66 9.23
N ALA A 135 -2.94 1.92 8.83
CA ALA A 135 -1.97 2.99 9.07
C ALA A 135 -2.23 3.67 10.42
N VAL A 136 -1.26 4.43 10.92
CA VAL A 136 -1.42 5.21 12.16
C VAL A 136 -1.74 6.65 11.79
N ARG A 137 -2.96 7.11 12.12
CA ARG A 137 -3.44 8.44 11.76
C ARG A 137 -3.96 9.29 12.92
N ASN A 138 -4.09 8.73 14.10
CA ASN A 138 -4.58 9.41 15.28
C ASN A 138 -3.92 8.89 16.56
N THR A 139 -4.18 9.57 17.67
CA THR A 139 -3.55 9.26 18.97
C THR A 139 -3.96 7.89 19.51
N GLU A 140 -5.18 7.44 19.28
CA GLU A 140 -5.67 6.11 19.70
C GLU A 140 -4.94 5.00 18.92
N ASN A 141 -4.83 5.12 17.59
CA ASN A 141 -4.06 4.15 16.81
C ASN A 141 -2.60 4.07 17.30
N GLU A 142 -1.96 5.21 17.59
CA GLU A 142 -0.59 5.25 18.08
C GLU A 142 -0.45 4.61 19.46
N HIS A 143 -1.40 4.86 20.36
CA HIS A 143 -1.44 4.26 21.68
C HIS A 143 -1.53 2.72 21.58
N MET A 144 -2.54 2.23 20.87
CA MET A 144 -2.80 0.80 20.73
C MET A 144 -1.63 0.04 20.07
N VAL A 145 -1.01 0.57 19.02
CA VAL A 145 0.12 -0.13 18.38
C VAL A 145 1.34 -0.16 19.30
N LYS A 146 1.58 0.89 20.10
CA LYS A 146 2.64 0.91 21.12
C LYS A 146 2.37 -0.08 22.24
N LEU A 147 1.14 -0.16 22.71
CA LEU A 147 0.71 -1.12 23.72
C LEU A 147 0.92 -2.55 23.21
N LEU A 148 0.41 -2.87 22.04
CA LEU A 148 0.58 -4.20 21.42
C LEU A 148 2.06 -4.53 21.19
N ARG A 149 2.90 -3.57 20.74
CA ARG A 149 4.34 -3.81 20.61
C ARG A 149 4.98 -4.20 21.96
N LYS A 150 4.63 -3.51 23.01
CA LYS A 150 5.14 -3.79 24.37
C LYS A 150 4.74 -5.19 24.86
N LYS A 151 3.50 -5.59 24.60
CA LYS A 151 2.92 -6.86 25.06
C LYS A 151 3.30 -8.05 24.18
N SER A 152 3.88 -7.83 22.98
CA SER A 152 4.11 -8.88 21.99
C SER A 152 5.58 -9.25 21.83
N LEU A 153 5.84 -10.53 21.63
CA LEU A 153 7.15 -11.02 21.21
C LEU A 153 7.39 -10.69 19.73
N ILE A 154 6.37 -10.89 18.89
CA ILE A 154 6.43 -10.71 17.44
C ILE A 154 5.30 -9.77 17.01
N VAL A 155 5.66 -8.79 16.19
CA VAL A 155 4.69 -7.91 15.52
C VAL A 155 4.79 -8.07 14.01
N VAL A 156 3.66 -8.38 13.40
CA VAL A 156 3.49 -8.53 11.95
C VAL A 156 2.75 -7.30 11.41
N CYS A 157 3.41 -6.57 10.51
CA CYS A 157 2.83 -5.51 9.72
C CYS A 157 2.01 -6.09 8.57
N TYR A 158 0.69 -5.97 8.60
CA TYR A 158 -0.21 -6.70 7.73
C TYR A 158 -1.02 -5.76 6.81
N GLY A 159 -0.88 -5.98 5.51
CA GLY A 159 -1.54 -5.19 4.47
C GLY A 159 -0.81 -3.90 4.10
N SER A 160 -1.13 -3.36 2.91
CA SER A 160 -0.46 -2.17 2.35
C SER A 160 -0.59 -0.93 3.22
N CYS A 161 -1.70 -0.78 3.97
CA CYS A 161 -1.89 0.38 4.84
C CYS A 161 -0.88 0.40 5.98
N ALA A 162 -0.66 -0.73 6.63
CA ALA A 162 0.35 -0.86 7.67
C ALA A 162 1.78 -0.77 7.09
N CYS A 163 2.05 -1.47 5.97
CA CYS A 163 3.39 -1.55 5.38
C CYS A 163 3.85 -0.26 4.71
N PHE A 164 2.96 0.46 4.02
CA PHE A 164 3.32 1.57 3.14
C PHE A 164 2.45 2.82 3.30
N GLY A 165 1.48 2.79 4.21
CA GLY A 165 0.49 3.84 4.40
C GLY A 165 -0.81 3.61 3.63
N GLY A 166 -0.78 2.85 2.53
CA GLY A 166 -1.97 2.52 1.74
C GLY A 166 -2.76 3.73 1.27
N SER A 167 -4.02 3.51 0.91
CA SER A 167 -4.94 4.60 0.53
C SER A 167 -5.10 5.68 1.61
N PRO A 168 -5.10 5.39 2.92
CA PRO A 168 -5.15 6.44 3.94
C PRO A 168 -4.04 7.48 3.83
N ALA A 169 -2.83 7.07 3.42
CA ALA A 169 -1.69 7.98 3.30
C ALA A 169 -1.77 8.95 2.12
N LEU A 170 -2.73 8.79 1.19
CA LEU A 170 -3.01 9.82 0.19
C LEU A 170 -3.47 11.13 0.84
N ALA A 171 -3.99 11.10 2.07
CA ALA A 171 -4.27 12.30 2.85
C ALA A 171 -3.02 13.18 3.08
N ASN A 172 -1.82 12.59 3.04
CA ASN A 172 -0.55 13.33 3.16
C ASN A 172 -0.29 14.28 1.99
N LEU A 173 -1.08 14.18 0.92
CA LEU A 173 -1.02 15.09 -0.23
C LEU A 173 -1.87 16.35 -0.04
N ILE A 174 -2.74 16.40 0.97
CA ILE A 174 -3.63 17.53 1.20
C ILE A 174 -2.82 18.73 1.75
N PRO A 175 -2.82 19.88 1.06
CA PRO A 175 -1.94 21.01 1.40
C PRO A 175 -2.07 21.57 2.80
N GLY A 176 -3.29 21.67 3.32
CA GLY A 176 -3.59 22.18 4.67
C GLY A 176 -3.69 21.11 5.75
N GLY A 177 -3.26 19.86 5.45
CA GLY A 177 -3.30 18.75 6.40
C GLY A 177 -4.71 18.39 6.85
N LYS A 178 -4.85 17.98 8.12
CA LYS A 178 -6.14 17.56 8.71
C LYS A 178 -7.19 18.67 8.71
N ASP A 179 -6.80 19.91 8.90
CA ASP A 179 -7.74 21.02 9.02
C ASP A 179 -8.42 21.31 7.68
N GLU A 180 -7.66 21.28 6.58
CA GLU A 180 -8.24 21.38 5.25
C GLU A 180 -9.08 20.16 4.87
N LEU A 181 -8.65 18.97 5.28
CA LEU A 181 -9.41 17.74 5.09
C LEU A 181 -10.78 17.81 5.80
N LEU A 182 -10.80 18.19 7.07
CA LEU A 182 -12.02 18.31 7.86
C LEU A 182 -12.92 19.43 7.32
N ASP A 183 -12.34 20.56 6.97
CA ASP A 183 -13.08 21.68 6.38
C ASP A 183 -13.75 21.27 5.04
N TYR A 184 -13.03 20.52 4.20
CA TYR A 184 -13.60 20.00 2.95
C TYR A 184 -14.73 19.01 3.22
N VAL A 185 -14.49 17.99 4.03
CA VAL A 185 -15.46 16.90 4.29
C VAL A 185 -16.73 17.43 4.96
N TYR A 186 -16.59 18.29 5.97
CA TYR A 186 -17.71 18.75 6.79
C TYR A 186 -18.38 20.03 6.31
N LYS A 187 -17.78 20.77 5.36
CA LYS A 187 -18.35 22.03 4.89
C LYS A 187 -18.51 22.16 3.38
N LYS A 188 -17.66 21.49 2.59
CA LYS A 188 -17.51 21.81 1.14
C LYS A 188 -18.02 20.74 0.20
N THR A 189 -18.26 19.51 0.67
CA THR A 189 -18.84 18.47 -0.19
C THR A 189 -20.30 18.83 -0.50
N PRO A 190 -20.82 18.49 -1.70
CA PRO A 190 -22.21 18.78 -2.05
C PRO A 190 -23.21 18.24 -1.03
N THR A 191 -22.97 17.04 -0.52
CA THR A 191 -23.85 16.42 0.47
C THR A 191 -23.88 17.21 1.78
N THR A 192 -22.71 17.54 2.34
CA THR A 192 -22.63 18.26 3.62
C THR A 192 -23.10 19.71 3.51
N ALA A 193 -22.82 20.38 2.40
CA ALA A 193 -23.31 21.73 2.17
C ALA A 193 -24.84 21.77 2.13
N ASN A 194 -25.48 20.84 1.43
CA ASN A 194 -26.94 20.73 1.36
C ASN A 194 -27.54 20.34 2.73
N PHE A 195 -26.96 19.36 3.40
CA PHE A 195 -27.42 18.93 4.73
C PHE A 195 -27.37 20.06 5.75
N GLN A 196 -26.31 20.86 5.75
CA GLN A 196 -26.19 21.98 6.67
C GLN A 196 -27.16 23.12 6.37
N ALA A 197 -27.46 23.38 5.08
CA ALA A 197 -28.47 24.36 4.72
C ALA A 197 -29.86 23.96 5.24
N ASP A 198 -30.20 22.68 5.18
CA ASP A 198 -31.53 22.17 5.49
C ASP A 198 -31.72 21.89 6.99
N TYR A 199 -30.72 21.39 7.69
CA TYR A 199 -30.87 20.85 9.05
C TYR A 199 -30.13 21.64 10.13
N HIS A 200 -28.99 22.26 9.84
CA HIS A 200 -28.14 22.91 10.85
C HIS A 200 -28.07 24.43 10.77
N LYS A 201 -28.89 25.08 9.94
CA LYS A 201 -29.09 26.54 9.83
C LYS A 201 -27.83 27.38 10.18
N GLY A 202 -26.73 27.11 9.52
CA GLY A 202 -25.59 28.03 9.49
C GLY A 202 -24.35 27.70 10.31
N SER A 203 -24.27 26.56 11.00
CA SER A 203 -23.05 26.18 11.74
C SER A 203 -22.62 24.78 11.38
N PRO A 204 -21.57 24.61 10.53
CA PRO A 204 -20.99 23.31 10.25
C PRO A 204 -20.37 22.74 11.54
N VAL A 205 -20.74 21.51 11.88
CA VAL A 205 -20.15 20.78 13.01
C VAL A 205 -18.91 20.06 12.53
N ILE A 206 -17.75 20.53 12.95
CA ILE A 206 -16.47 19.83 12.77
C ILE A 206 -16.19 19.02 14.04
N PRO A 207 -15.75 17.76 13.95
CA PRO A 207 -15.37 16.98 15.12
C PRO A 207 -14.28 17.69 15.94
N LEU A 208 -14.53 17.77 17.25
CA LEU A 208 -13.60 18.34 18.22
C LEU A 208 -12.99 17.22 19.03
N SER A 209 -11.69 17.28 19.27
CA SER A 209 -11.01 16.31 20.15
C SER A 209 -11.39 16.41 21.61
N ASP A 210 -11.84 17.59 22.04
CA ASP A 210 -12.35 17.85 23.39
C ASP A 210 -13.66 18.66 23.31
N TYR A 211 -14.69 18.18 23.98
CA TYR A 211 -15.97 18.88 24.09
C TYR A 211 -16.52 18.75 25.52
N LYS A 212 -16.90 19.89 26.11
CA LYS A 212 -17.54 19.92 27.42
C LYS A 212 -19.06 19.91 27.26
N ALA A 213 -19.67 18.76 27.41
CA ALA A 213 -21.13 18.60 27.47
C ALA A 213 -21.65 18.85 28.89
N PRO A 214 -22.96 19.11 29.08
CA PRO A 214 -23.58 19.21 30.42
C PRO A 214 -23.33 17.97 31.27
N GLU A 215 -23.32 16.79 30.66
CA GLU A 215 -23.16 15.48 31.29
C GLU A 215 -21.72 15.14 31.63
N GLY A 216 -20.74 15.90 31.09
CA GLY A 216 -19.30 15.65 31.31
C GLY A 216 -18.42 16.00 30.13
N LYS A 217 -17.14 15.67 30.24
CA LYS A 217 -16.15 15.86 29.17
C LYS A 217 -16.24 14.70 28.18
N LEU A 218 -16.45 15.03 26.91
CA LEU A 218 -16.38 14.09 25.79
C LEU A 218 -15.03 14.28 25.05
N THR A 219 -14.39 13.19 24.69
CA THR A 219 -13.11 13.21 23.98
C THR A 219 -13.17 12.34 22.73
N LEU A 220 -12.46 12.76 21.69
CA LEU A 220 -12.18 11.98 20.48
C LEU A 220 -10.67 11.90 20.28
N PRO A 221 -10.18 10.80 19.67
CA PRO A 221 -8.77 10.71 19.27
C PRO A 221 -8.36 11.89 18.39
N VAL A 222 -7.20 12.48 18.67
CA VAL A 222 -6.66 13.60 17.89
C VAL A 222 -6.16 13.08 16.54
N LEU A 223 -6.70 13.60 15.45
CA LEU A 223 -6.26 13.26 14.10
C LEU A 223 -4.89 13.91 13.83
N TYR A 224 -3.97 13.17 13.23
CA TYR A 224 -2.66 13.69 12.83
C TYR A 224 -2.70 14.34 11.45
N ASP A 225 -1.80 15.30 11.22
CA ASP A 225 -1.61 15.93 9.91
C ASP A 225 -0.96 14.97 8.89
N VAL A 226 -0.25 13.96 9.40
CA VAL A 226 0.44 12.97 8.59
C VAL A 226 0.00 11.56 8.99
N VAL A 227 -0.42 10.78 8.02
CA VAL A 227 -0.65 9.35 8.18
C VAL A 227 0.70 8.63 8.12
N LYS A 228 0.99 7.86 9.16
CA LYS A 228 2.26 7.12 9.32
C LYS A 228 2.06 5.65 8.99
N THR A 229 3.12 4.99 8.52
CA THR A 229 3.17 3.52 8.45
C THR A 229 3.44 2.95 9.84
N LEU A 230 3.20 1.65 10.03
CA LEU A 230 3.37 1.02 11.33
C LEU A 230 4.83 1.11 11.83
N ASP A 231 5.79 0.85 10.94
CA ASP A 231 7.23 0.89 11.25
C ASP A 231 7.82 2.30 11.41
N GLN A 232 7.04 3.34 11.15
CA GLN A 232 7.38 4.72 11.55
C GLN A 232 7.00 5.04 13.00
N VAL A 233 6.29 4.13 13.66
CA VAL A 233 5.78 4.33 15.03
C VAL A 233 6.35 3.30 16.01
N ILE A 234 6.48 2.05 15.60
CA ILE A 234 6.97 0.93 16.40
C ILE A 234 7.94 0.04 15.62
N ASP A 235 8.75 -0.73 16.31
CA ASP A 235 9.56 -1.79 15.70
C ASP A 235 8.68 -2.93 15.20
N VAL A 236 8.86 -3.30 13.93
CA VAL A 236 8.12 -4.36 13.26
C VAL A 236 9.05 -5.53 12.95
N ASP A 237 8.60 -6.75 13.25
CA ASP A 237 9.40 -7.94 13.03
C ASP A 237 9.22 -8.51 11.62
N TYR A 238 7.98 -8.53 11.07
CA TYR A 238 7.69 -9.09 9.74
C TYR A 238 6.67 -8.25 8.98
N TYR A 239 6.73 -8.32 7.65
CA TYR A 239 5.86 -7.58 6.75
C TYR A 239 5.10 -8.54 5.84
N ILE A 240 3.81 -8.30 5.65
CA ILE A 240 2.96 -8.99 4.67
C ILE A 240 2.19 -7.92 3.90
N PRO A 241 2.66 -7.55 2.71
CA PRO A 241 2.00 -6.53 1.89
C PRO A 241 0.77 -7.08 1.16
N GLY A 242 -0.02 -6.18 0.61
CA GLY A 242 -1.21 -6.47 -0.19
C GLY A 242 -2.39 -5.61 0.22
N CYS A 243 -3.36 -5.44 -0.69
CA CYS A 243 -4.58 -4.68 -0.40
C CYS A 243 -5.82 -5.43 -0.92
N PRO A 244 -6.23 -6.45 -0.13
CA PRO A 244 -5.56 -7.09 1.00
C PRO A 244 -4.47 -8.09 0.59
N PRO A 245 -3.71 -8.67 1.53
CA PRO A 245 -2.84 -9.81 1.28
C PRO A 245 -3.61 -11.01 0.72
N MET A 246 -2.98 -11.78 -0.15
CA MET A 246 -3.59 -12.94 -0.79
C MET A 246 -3.52 -14.19 0.11
N GLN A 247 -4.40 -15.15 -0.14
CA GLN A 247 -4.47 -16.43 0.61
C GLN A 247 -3.10 -17.13 0.65
N GLU A 248 -2.37 -17.10 -0.46
CA GLU A 248 -1.04 -17.70 -0.55
C GLU A 248 -0.07 -17.04 0.44
N SER A 249 -0.08 -15.70 0.53
CA SER A 249 0.77 -14.96 1.48
C SER A 249 0.39 -15.26 2.93
N ILE A 250 -0.91 -15.34 3.22
CA ILE A 250 -1.45 -15.66 4.54
C ILE A 250 -1.05 -17.11 4.94
N SER A 251 -1.16 -18.05 4.00
CA SER A 251 -0.78 -19.45 4.25
C SER A 251 0.70 -19.61 4.59
N GLN A 252 1.58 -18.79 3.98
CA GLN A 252 3.01 -18.76 4.32
C GLN A 252 3.25 -18.26 5.75
N LEU A 253 2.49 -17.22 6.18
CA LEU A 253 2.56 -16.74 7.56
C LEU A 253 2.11 -17.83 8.54
N LEU A 254 0.95 -18.45 8.28
CA LEU A 254 0.42 -19.51 9.14
C LEU A 254 1.40 -20.67 9.26
N LYS A 255 2.01 -21.07 8.13
CA LYS A 255 3.02 -22.14 8.15
C LYS A 255 4.21 -21.75 9.01
N ALA A 256 4.73 -20.53 8.88
CA ALA A 256 5.86 -20.09 9.70
C ALA A 256 5.53 -20.08 11.20
N VAL A 257 4.35 -19.60 11.57
CA VAL A 257 3.89 -19.60 12.98
C VAL A 257 3.66 -21.02 13.48
N ALA A 258 3.05 -21.89 12.67
CA ALA A 258 2.82 -23.29 13.02
C ALA A 258 4.13 -24.07 13.18
N ASP A 259 5.04 -23.97 12.24
CA ASP A 259 6.35 -24.63 12.32
C ASP A 259 7.15 -24.14 13.55
N PHE A 260 7.04 -22.86 13.91
CA PHE A 260 7.60 -22.34 15.15
C PHE A 260 6.92 -22.95 16.38
N ALA A 261 5.58 -22.94 16.44
CA ALA A 261 4.81 -23.37 17.61
C ALA A 261 4.87 -24.88 17.85
N TYR A 262 4.76 -25.70 16.79
CA TYR A 262 4.68 -27.15 16.89
C TYR A 262 6.05 -27.85 16.81
N LYS A 263 6.99 -27.31 16.03
CA LYS A 263 8.24 -27.97 15.69
C LYS A 263 9.48 -27.24 16.23
N GLY A 264 9.32 -26.04 16.81
CA GLY A 264 10.44 -25.23 17.28
C GLY A 264 11.35 -24.72 16.16
N VAL A 265 10.85 -24.65 14.92
CA VAL A 265 11.63 -24.14 13.78
C VAL A 265 11.85 -22.66 13.97
N ALA A 266 13.10 -22.20 13.79
CA ALA A 266 13.43 -20.80 13.91
C ALA A 266 12.67 -19.95 12.85
N LEU A 267 12.16 -18.81 13.30
CA LEU A 267 11.52 -17.85 12.39
C LEU A 267 12.55 -17.20 11.44
N PRO A 268 12.11 -16.71 10.27
CA PRO A 268 12.99 -15.96 9.38
C PRO A 268 13.66 -14.76 10.07
N PRO A 269 14.75 -14.21 9.53
CA PRO A 269 15.34 -12.98 10.05
C PRO A 269 14.32 -11.85 10.17
N LYS A 270 14.41 -11.05 11.24
CA LYS A 270 13.55 -9.86 11.41
C LYS A 270 13.70 -8.91 10.22
N GLY A 271 12.61 -8.25 9.86
CA GLY A 271 12.53 -7.39 8.67
C GLY A 271 12.14 -8.14 7.40
N THR A 272 12.00 -9.48 7.45
CA THR A 272 11.60 -10.26 6.29
C THR A 272 10.18 -9.92 5.85
N THR A 273 10.00 -9.76 4.54
CA THR A 273 8.68 -9.69 3.91
C THR A 273 8.23 -11.10 3.52
N VAL A 274 7.17 -11.57 4.17
CA VAL A 274 6.61 -12.90 3.99
C VAL A 274 5.56 -12.89 2.88
N GLY A 275 5.44 -13.97 2.13
CA GLY A 275 4.40 -14.11 1.11
C GLY A 275 4.63 -13.27 -0.14
N VAL A 276 5.88 -12.98 -0.45
CA VAL A 276 6.31 -12.33 -1.69
C VAL A 276 7.40 -13.17 -2.37
N VAL A 277 7.62 -12.90 -3.66
CA VAL A 277 8.76 -13.44 -4.40
C VAL A 277 9.79 -12.33 -4.65
N THR A 278 11.04 -12.69 -4.90
CA THR A 278 12.12 -11.71 -5.12
C THR A 278 12.02 -10.97 -6.46
N LYS A 279 11.12 -11.41 -7.35
CA LYS A 279 10.91 -10.88 -8.69
C LYS A 279 9.76 -9.87 -8.73
N THR A 280 9.60 -9.21 -9.86
CA THR A 280 8.50 -8.27 -10.09
C THR A 280 7.19 -9.02 -10.37
N LEU A 281 6.06 -8.32 -10.23
CA LEU A 281 4.76 -8.86 -10.63
C LEU A 281 4.74 -9.24 -12.11
N CYS A 282 5.51 -8.54 -12.95
CA CYS A 282 5.65 -8.87 -14.37
C CYS A 282 6.11 -10.31 -14.60
N ASP A 283 6.93 -10.89 -13.72
CA ASP A 283 7.39 -12.26 -13.86
C ASP A 283 6.29 -13.31 -13.64
N MET A 284 5.29 -12.95 -12.84
CA MET A 284 4.11 -13.77 -12.56
C MET A 284 2.95 -13.52 -13.55
N CYS A 285 3.03 -12.43 -14.33
CA CYS A 285 1.97 -12.04 -15.26
C CYS A 285 2.00 -12.91 -16.52
N PRO A 286 0.89 -13.55 -16.90
CA PRO A 286 0.86 -14.43 -18.06
C PRO A 286 0.83 -13.67 -19.39
N ARG A 287 0.56 -12.36 -19.38
CA ARG A 287 0.42 -11.57 -20.60
C ARG A 287 1.74 -11.49 -21.36
N ARG A 288 1.67 -11.69 -22.68
CA ARG A 288 2.80 -11.61 -23.61
C ARG A 288 3.23 -10.15 -23.77
N LYS A 289 4.53 -9.90 -23.74
CA LYS A 289 5.13 -8.58 -24.00
C LYS A 289 5.69 -8.53 -25.41
N GLU A 290 5.28 -7.52 -26.15
CA GLU A 290 5.80 -7.21 -27.48
C GLU A 290 6.69 -5.95 -27.47
N TYR A 291 6.76 -5.26 -26.32
CA TYR A 291 7.55 -4.02 -26.14
C TYR A 291 7.16 -2.92 -27.14
N ARG A 292 5.85 -2.82 -27.42
CA ARG A 292 5.31 -1.75 -28.26
C ARG A 292 5.56 -0.41 -27.60
N ARG A 293 5.84 0.58 -28.42
CA ARG A 293 6.01 1.96 -27.95
C ARG A 293 4.66 2.56 -27.57
N ILE A 294 4.62 3.30 -26.46
CA ILE A 294 3.43 4.02 -26.01
C ILE A 294 3.31 5.31 -26.81
N THR A 295 2.30 5.41 -27.63
CA THR A 295 1.95 6.62 -28.40
C THR A 295 0.73 7.34 -27.88
N LYS A 296 -0.06 6.67 -27.04
CA LYS A 296 -1.25 7.21 -26.37
C LYS A 296 -1.48 6.45 -25.06
N ILE A 297 -1.89 7.16 -24.01
CA ILE A 297 -2.38 6.54 -22.76
C ILE A 297 -3.90 6.40 -22.86
N VAL A 298 -4.39 5.21 -22.54
CA VAL A 298 -5.82 4.87 -22.55
C VAL A 298 -6.21 4.16 -21.25
N GLU A 299 -7.46 4.30 -20.87
CA GLU A 299 -8.03 3.55 -19.76
C GLU A 299 -8.64 2.22 -20.26
N PRO A 300 -8.69 1.17 -19.39
CA PRO A 300 -9.21 -0.15 -19.81
C PRO A 300 -10.64 -0.15 -20.38
N HIS A 301 -11.47 0.83 -20.00
CA HIS A 301 -12.84 0.95 -20.49
C HIS A 301 -12.96 1.68 -21.83
N GLU A 302 -11.89 2.26 -22.34
CA GLU A 302 -11.87 3.01 -23.61
C GLU A 302 -11.52 2.13 -24.80
N ILE A 303 -11.04 0.92 -24.57
CA ILE A 303 -10.63 -0.01 -25.62
C ILE A 303 -11.12 -1.43 -25.32
N ASP A 304 -11.18 -2.25 -26.36
CA ASP A 304 -11.32 -3.71 -26.20
C ASP A 304 -9.95 -4.30 -25.83
N VAL A 305 -9.79 -4.67 -24.56
CA VAL A 305 -8.51 -5.12 -24.03
C VAL A 305 -8.18 -6.52 -24.50
N ASP A 306 -7.14 -6.67 -25.31
CA ASP A 306 -6.60 -7.99 -25.68
C ASP A 306 -6.17 -8.74 -24.40
N PRO A 307 -6.76 -9.93 -24.13
CA PRO A 307 -6.50 -10.68 -22.91
C PRO A 307 -5.06 -11.23 -22.82
N ASP A 308 -4.40 -11.43 -23.93
CA ASP A 308 -3.08 -12.07 -24.00
C ASP A 308 -1.92 -11.08 -24.08
N LEU A 309 -2.18 -9.85 -24.55
CA LEU A 309 -1.16 -8.83 -24.74
C LEU A 309 -0.93 -8.03 -23.44
N CYS A 310 0.32 -7.65 -23.18
CA CYS A 310 0.66 -6.77 -22.07
C CYS A 310 -0.15 -5.48 -22.12
N LEU A 311 -0.69 -5.06 -20.96
CA LEU A 311 -1.50 -3.84 -20.87
C LEU A 311 -0.72 -2.59 -21.31
N MET A 312 0.58 -2.51 -20.97
CA MET A 312 1.43 -1.37 -21.39
C MET A 312 1.64 -1.35 -22.91
N ASP A 313 1.69 -2.51 -23.56
CA ASP A 313 1.76 -2.59 -25.01
C ASP A 313 0.47 -2.13 -25.72
N GLN A 314 -0.62 -1.98 -24.96
CA GLN A 314 -1.93 -1.47 -25.39
C GLN A 314 -2.14 -0.01 -24.97
N GLY A 315 -1.14 0.65 -24.38
CA GLY A 315 -1.24 2.02 -23.88
C GLY A 315 -1.86 2.17 -22.49
N ILE A 316 -2.19 1.07 -21.81
CA ILE A 316 -2.74 1.09 -20.44
C ILE A 316 -1.59 1.09 -19.44
N LEU A 317 -1.51 2.14 -18.61
CA LEU A 317 -0.48 2.25 -17.59
C LEU A 317 -0.58 1.10 -16.56
N CYS A 318 0.55 0.48 -16.25
CA CYS A 318 0.60 -0.65 -15.32
C CYS A 318 1.86 -0.58 -14.45
N LEU A 319 1.70 -0.69 -13.12
CA LEU A 319 2.81 -0.62 -12.16
C LEU A 319 3.49 -2.00 -11.95
N GLY A 320 3.18 -2.99 -12.77
CA GLY A 320 3.78 -4.33 -12.67
C GLY A 320 5.30 -4.36 -12.59
N PRO A 321 6.04 -3.58 -13.42
CA PRO A 321 7.51 -3.55 -13.40
C PRO A 321 8.12 -3.07 -12.08
N ALA A 322 7.41 -2.18 -11.36
CA ALA A 322 7.87 -1.59 -10.11
C ALA A 322 7.25 -2.25 -8.87
N THR A 323 6.45 -3.30 -9.04
CA THR A 323 5.74 -3.96 -7.94
C THR A 323 6.31 -5.34 -7.68
N VAL A 324 6.56 -5.67 -6.41
CA VAL A 324 7.01 -7.00 -6.01
C VAL A 324 5.92 -8.05 -6.30
N GLY A 325 6.33 -9.23 -6.72
CA GLY A 325 5.43 -10.36 -6.94
C GLY A 325 4.98 -11.00 -5.63
N GLY A 326 3.80 -11.63 -5.65
CA GLY A 326 3.18 -12.30 -4.49
C GLY A 326 1.69 -12.50 -4.66
N CYS A 327 1.04 -11.64 -5.45
CA CYS A 327 -0.42 -11.71 -5.70
C CYS A 327 -0.81 -12.58 -6.91
N ASN A 328 0.12 -13.31 -7.50
CA ASN A 328 -0.10 -14.14 -8.68
C ASN A 328 -0.72 -13.39 -9.86
N ALA A 329 -0.43 -12.08 -9.95
CA ALA A 329 -0.87 -11.20 -11.03
C ALA A 329 -2.41 -11.19 -11.23
N ARG A 330 -3.20 -11.32 -10.17
CA ARG A 330 -4.67 -11.48 -10.26
C ARG A 330 -5.34 -10.35 -11.04
N CYS A 331 -4.93 -9.09 -10.86
CA CYS A 331 -5.52 -7.97 -11.60
C CYS A 331 -5.25 -8.08 -13.11
N THR A 332 -4.00 -8.31 -13.50
CA THR A 332 -3.63 -8.36 -14.92
C THR A 332 -4.22 -9.55 -15.65
N ARG A 333 -4.48 -10.65 -14.95
CA ARG A 333 -5.18 -11.82 -15.52
C ARG A 333 -6.61 -11.50 -15.98
N VAL A 334 -7.28 -10.57 -15.31
CA VAL A 334 -8.66 -10.16 -15.62
C VAL A 334 -8.74 -8.83 -16.37
N GLY A 335 -7.66 -8.40 -17.01
CA GLY A 335 -7.67 -7.18 -17.83
C GLY A 335 -7.45 -5.87 -17.06
N GLN A 336 -7.20 -5.92 -15.75
CA GLN A 336 -6.98 -4.72 -14.94
C GLN A 336 -5.49 -4.45 -14.72
N PRO A 337 -5.02 -3.20 -14.84
CA PRO A 337 -3.62 -2.88 -14.59
C PRO A 337 -3.22 -3.06 -13.14
N CYS A 338 -1.97 -3.42 -12.92
CA CYS A 338 -1.39 -3.40 -11.57
C CYS A 338 -1.34 -1.97 -11.04
N ARG A 339 -1.81 -1.76 -9.81
CA ARG A 339 -1.80 -0.48 -9.10
C ARG A 339 -0.77 -0.40 -7.97
N GLY A 340 0.08 -1.43 -7.82
CA GLY A 340 1.22 -1.37 -6.91
C GLY A 340 0.96 -1.79 -5.46
N CYS A 341 -0.15 -2.44 -5.15
CA CYS A 341 -0.57 -2.70 -3.77
C CYS A 341 0.37 -3.63 -2.95
N TYR A 342 1.22 -4.42 -3.60
CA TYR A 342 2.24 -5.22 -2.92
C TYR A 342 3.53 -4.44 -2.63
N GLY A 343 3.58 -3.16 -3.04
CA GLY A 343 4.73 -2.28 -2.80
C GLY A 343 5.92 -2.55 -3.73
N PRO A 344 7.05 -1.86 -3.50
CA PRO A 344 8.24 -1.96 -4.33
C PRO A 344 8.96 -3.30 -4.14
N THR A 345 9.80 -3.66 -5.12
CA THR A 345 10.78 -4.74 -4.95
C THR A 345 11.85 -4.34 -3.95
N VAL A 346 12.55 -5.32 -3.36
CA VAL A 346 13.57 -5.07 -2.31
C VAL A 346 14.66 -4.08 -2.74
N ALA A 347 14.97 -4.04 -4.05
CA ALA A 347 15.98 -3.14 -4.61
C ALA A 347 15.49 -1.70 -4.84
N VAL A 348 14.21 -1.42 -4.66
CA VAL A 348 13.58 -0.15 -5.01
C VAL A 348 12.94 0.48 -3.78
N GLN A 349 13.36 1.69 -3.42
CA GLN A 349 12.75 2.46 -2.32
C GLN A 349 11.51 3.25 -2.78
N GLU A 350 11.55 3.80 -3.99
CA GLU A 350 10.49 4.64 -4.57
C GLU A 350 9.74 3.92 -5.68
N GLN A 351 8.61 3.33 -5.34
CA GLN A 351 7.80 2.58 -6.29
C GLN A 351 7.28 3.45 -7.43
N GLY A 352 6.76 4.62 -7.13
CA GLY A 352 6.20 5.54 -8.13
C GLY A 352 7.26 6.03 -9.10
N ALA A 353 8.44 6.44 -8.61
CA ALA A 353 9.56 6.85 -9.46
C ALA A 353 10.07 5.71 -10.33
N SER A 354 10.18 4.49 -9.78
CA SER A 354 10.55 3.30 -10.54
C SER A 354 9.53 2.97 -11.64
N ALA A 355 8.23 3.11 -11.35
CA ALA A 355 7.17 2.91 -12.33
C ALA A 355 7.24 3.95 -13.46
N LEU A 356 7.46 5.23 -13.11
CA LEU A 356 7.63 6.31 -14.08
C LEU A 356 8.83 6.05 -15.00
N THR A 357 9.95 5.61 -14.42
CA THR A 357 11.16 5.26 -15.21
C THR A 357 10.88 4.10 -16.16
N ALA A 358 10.18 3.05 -15.71
CA ALA A 358 9.81 1.92 -16.54
C ALA A 358 8.87 2.33 -17.69
N ILE A 359 7.91 3.23 -17.42
CA ILE A 359 6.98 3.74 -18.44
C ILE A 359 7.72 4.65 -19.41
N ALA A 360 8.58 5.55 -18.92
CA ALA A 360 9.35 6.46 -19.75
C ALA A 360 10.22 5.72 -20.79
N SER A 361 10.72 4.54 -20.44
CA SER A 361 11.49 3.70 -21.36
C SER A 361 10.67 3.14 -22.54
N LEU A 362 9.35 3.21 -22.49
CA LEU A 362 8.45 2.73 -23.53
C LEU A 362 8.02 3.83 -24.51
N PHE A 363 8.40 5.10 -24.26
CA PHE A 363 8.18 6.16 -25.25
C PHE A 363 9.26 6.12 -26.35
N PRO A 364 8.91 6.50 -27.58
CA PRO A 364 9.81 6.38 -28.74
C PRO A 364 10.92 7.45 -28.82
N VAL A 365 11.35 8.03 -27.70
CA VAL A 365 12.38 9.09 -27.64
C VAL A 365 13.81 8.57 -27.78
N LEU A 366 14.03 7.32 -27.37
CA LEU A 366 15.36 6.74 -27.28
C LEU A 366 15.79 6.01 -28.57
N ASP A 367 14.90 5.91 -29.55
CA ASP A 367 15.20 5.28 -30.83
C ASP A 367 15.85 6.30 -31.77
N ASN A 368 16.86 5.87 -32.54
CA ASN A 368 17.54 6.74 -33.52
C ASN A 368 16.61 7.28 -34.61
N ASP A 369 15.45 6.65 -34.79
CA ASP A 369 14.32 7.08 -35.61
C ASP A 369 13.20 7.69 -34.79
N ALA A 370 13.52 8.47 -33.74
CA ALA A 370 12.54 9.08 -32.86
C ALA A 370 11.49 9.85 -33.68
N THR A 371 10.29 9.28 -33.71
CA THR A 371 9.14 9.83 -34.45
C THR A 371 8.33 10.81 -33.60
N MET A 372 8.70 10.99 -32.34
CA MET A 372 7.95 11.79 -31.37
C MET A 372 8.83 12.87 -30.75
N GLU A 373 8.39 14.11 -30.84
CA GLU A 373 9.03 15.23 -30.19
C GLU A 373 8.82 15.21 -28.67
N GLU A 374 9.74 15.80 -27.90
CA GLU A 374 9.68 15.86 -26.43
C GLU A 374 8.35 16.46 -25.94
N ASP A 375 7.87 17.51 -26.60
CA ASP A 375 6.60 18.17 -26.25
C ASP A 375 5.39 17.23 -26.41
N SER A 376 5.40 16.33 -27.39
CA SER A 376 4.36 15.30 -27.59
C SER A 376 4.28 14.31 -26.41
N ILE A 377 5.41 14.00 -25.78
CA ILE A 377 5.45 13.11 -24.61
C ILE A 377 4.90 13.81 -23.39
N ILE A 378 5.23 15.09 -23.21
CA ILE A 378 4.67 15.91 -22.14
C ILE A 378 3.16 15.98 -22.28
N ASP A 379 2.65 16.15 -23.50
CA ASP A 379 1.22 16.16 -23.79
C ASP A 379 0.56 14.82 -23.43
N ILE A 380 1.15 13.70 -23.82
CA ILE A 380 0.64 12.37 -23.48
C ILE A 380 0.65 12.17 -21.95
N MET A 381 1.73 12.49 -21.27
CA MET A 381 1.83 12.36 -19.82
C MET A 381 0.83 13.30 -19.09
N SER A 382 0.51 14.45 -19.65
CA SER A 382 -0.48 15.38 -19.10
C SER A 382 -1.91 14.85 -19.12
N THR A 383 -2.18 13.79 -19.93
CA THR A 383 -3.50 13.15 -19.96
C THR A 383 -3.77 12.31 -18.71
N ILE A 384 -2.75 11.98 -17.91
CA ILE A 384 -2.92 11.27 -16.64
C ILE A 384 -3.63 12.21 -15.65
N LYS A 385 -4.89 11.91 -15.34
CA LYS A 385 -5.78 12.79 -14.55
C LYS A 385 -5.29 13.01 -13.12
N ASP A 386 -4.72 11.97 -12.49
CA ASP A 386 -4.22 11.99 -11.10
C ASP A 386 -2.92 11.19 -11.01
N PRO A 387 -1.76 11.76 -11.41
CA PRO A 387 -0.50 11.03 -11.39
C PRO A 387 -0.11 10.55 -9.98
N LEU A 388 -0.34 11.37 -8.96
CA LEU A 388 0.03 11.02 -7.58
C LEU A 388 -0.84 9.88 -7.05
N GLY A 389 -2.15 9.95 -7.23
CA GLY A 389 -3.06 8.86 -6.87
C GLY A 389 -2.86 7.62 -7.75
N TYR A 390 -2.31 7.76 -8.96
CA TYR A 390 -1.99 6.62 -9.79
C TYR A 390 -0.73 5.90 -9.33
N PHE A 391 0.39 6.62 -9.23
CA PHE A 391 1.70 6.03 -8.99
C PHE A 391 1.98 5.75 -7.52
N TYR A 392 1.30 6.43 -6.60
CA TYR A 392 1.53 6.36 -5.16
C TYR A 392 0.30 5.92 -4.36
N ALA A 393 -0.73 5.34 -5.01
CA ALA A 393 -1.98 4.93 -4.37
C ALA A 393 -1.79 4.12 -3.08
N PHE A 394 -0.74 3.31 -2.99
CA PHE A 394 -0.50 2.41 -1.86
C PHE A 394 0.78 2.71 -1.09
N THR A 395 1.68 3.54 -1.62
CA THR A 395 3.03 3.70 -1.06
C THR A 395 3.39 5.12 -0.63
N MET A 396 2.43 6.04 -0.68
CA MET A 396 2.64 7.45 -0.32
C MET A 396 3.20 7.63 1.10
N GLY A 397 2.82 6.79 2.05
CA GLY A 397 3.29 6.89 3.44
C GLY A 397 4.81 6.69 3.61
N LYS A 398 5.44 5.96 2.69
CA LYS A 398 6.90 5.74 2.65
C LYS A 398 7.61 6.51 1.55
N SER A 399 6.89 7.24 0.70
CA SER A 399 7.47 7.98 -0.40
C SER A 399 8.34 9.13 0.06
N LEU A 400 9.42 9.40 -0.68
CA LEU A 400 10.27 10.58 -0.48
C LEU A 400 9.58 11.88 -0.90
N ILE A 401 8.58 11.80 -1.79
CA ILE A 401 7.79 12.96 -2.23
C ILE A 401 6.64 13.29 -1.28
N LYS A 402 6.49 12.52 -0.19
CA LYS A 402 5.51 12.85 0.82
C LYS A 402 5.70 14.29 1.26
N ARG A 403 4.60 15.02 1.38
CA ARG A 403 4.65 16.36 1.89
C ARG A 403 5.15 16.36 3.32
N SER A 404 6.31 16.96 3.56
CA SER A 404 6.74 17.26 4.91
C SER A 404 5.88 18.39 5.46
N VAL A 405 5.03 18.11 6.40
CA VAL A 405 4.22 19.11 7.10
C VAL A 405 4.83 19.42 8.46
N THR A 406 5.91 18.82 8.80
CA THR A 406 6.63 19.18 10.01
C THR A 406 7.37 20.49 9.80
N GLU A 407 6.63 21.58 9.66
CA GLU A 407 7.14 22.82 10.16
C GLU A 407 7.11 22.76 11.68
N LYS A 408 8.33 22.70 12.21
CA LYS A 408 8.72 23.21 13.51
C LYS A 408 7.77 22.97 14.68
N GLY A 409 8.15 22.02 15.50
CA GLY A 409 7.95 22.15 16.93
C GLY A 409 6.53 22.02 17.43
N GLY A 410 5.79 21.08 16.90
CA GLY A 410 4.75 20.46 17.71
C GLY A 410 5.40 19.65 18.81
N LYS A 411 5.65 20.27 19.96
CA LYS A 411 5.88 19.58 21.23
C LYS A 411 4.62 18.83 21.61
#